data_18c5f5dfa58d8e4ce1aa99c415bbf8cd
#
_entry.id   18c5f5dfa58d8e4ce1aa99c415bbf8cd
#
_cell.length_a   1.000
_cell.length_b   1.000
_cell.length_c   1.000
_cell.angle_alpha   90.00
_cell.angle_beta   90.00
_cell.angle_gamma   90.00
#
_symmetry.space_group_name_H-M   'P 1'
#
loop_
_entity.id
_entity.type
_entity.pdbx_description
1 polymer ?
#
loop_
_entity_poly.entity_id
_entity_poly.type
_entity_poly.pdbx_seq_one_letter_code
_entity_poly.pdbx_strand_id
1 'polypeptide(L)'
;MASDSFSPTYLRNATAYGVSPRLRLDIVVNNLTAAAVTTGQVRLESDGSPWRPLVHVEDICRAFLGLLETPRELVHDQAFNVGRPQNNVRVSDIAELVRDAVPGSRMTFADGAGPDLRSYRVDFSKLNDTFPDLKLRWGIQDGVGELIGAYAEYGLTYEDFTSSRYVRLRRIRELLSLGLVDEMLHRKGAEQLPAPGAQISQEPQK
;
A
#
# COMPACT_ATOMS: atom_id res chain seq x y z
N MET A 1 2.14 7.63 26.29
CA MET A 1 1.24 8.53 27.01
C MET A 1 1.72 9.95 26.79
N ALA A 2 0.84 10.88 26.46
CA ALA A 2 1.17 12.30 26.33
C ALA A 2 1.53 12.90 27.69
N SER A 3 2.44 13.89 27.70
CA SER A 3 2.86 14.63 28.88
C SER A 3 3.35 16.02 28.48
N ASP A 4 3.69 16.87 29.45
CA ASP A 4 4.25 18.20 29.15
C ASP A 4 5.55 18.13 28.35
N SER A 5 6.35 17.08 28.53
CA SER A 5 7.61 16.85 27.83
C SER A 5 7.47 15.96 26.57
N PHE A 6 6.32 15.32 26.35
CA PHE A 6 6.08 14.43 25.20
C PHE A 6 4.70 14.69 24.58
N SER A 7 4.70 15.18 23.35
CA SER A 7 3.50 15.59 22.61
C SER A 7 3.26 14.71 21.38
N PRO A 8 2.70 13.51 21.55
CA PRO A 8 2.41 12.64 20.41
C PRO A 8 1.22 13.15 19.60
N THR A 9 1.30 12.95 18.28
CA THR A 9 0.18 13.10 17.34
C THR A 9 0.05 11.81 16.57
N TYR A 10 -1.16 11.26 16.44
CA TYR A 10 -1.40 9.96 15.83
C TYR A 10 -2.02 10.12 14.45
N LEU A 11 -1.26 9.80 13.39
CA LEU A 11 -1.78 9.78 12.03
C LEU A 11 -2.25 8.37 11.67
N ARG A 12 -3.56 8.18 11.55
CA ARG A 12 -4.19 6.96 11.07
C ARG A 12 -4.42 7.06 9.57
N ASN A 13 -3.39 6.71 8.82
CA ASN A 13 -3.42 6.79 7.38
C ASN A 13 -4.39 5.77 6.79
N ALA A 14 -5.17 6.15 5.78
CA ALA A 14 -5.88 5.24 4.91
C ALA A 14 -4.87 4.32 4.17
N THR A 15 -5.34 3.37 3.37
CA THR A 15 -4.44 2.48 2.61
C THR A 15 -3.60 3.29 1.64
N ALA A 16 -2.29 3.28 1.86
CA ALA A 16 -1.34 4.03 1.04
C ALA A 16 -1.24 3.45 -0.37
N TYR A 17 -1.09 4.32 -1.39
CA TYR A 17 -0.78 3.95 -2.76
C TYR A 17 0.14 5.00 -3.40
N GLY A 18 0.63 4.75 -4.62
CA GLY A 18 1.52 5.65 -5.34
C GLY A 18 2.97 5.19 -5.35
N VAL A 19 3.81 5.92 -6.09
CA VAL A 19 5.24 5.64 -6.23
C VAL A 19 6.00 6.05 -4.98
N SER A 20 6.88 5.19 -4.51
CA SER A 20 7.73 5.49 -3.35
C SER A 20 9.04 4.70 -3.40
N PRO A 21 10.09 5.13 -2.68
CA PRO A 21 11.34 4.38 -2.55
C PRO A 21 11.13 2.97 -1.95
N ARG A 22 10.00 2.76 -1.29
CA ARG A 22 9.59 1.49 -0.69
C ARG A 22 8.31 0.97 -1.32
N LEU A 23 8.27 1.00 -2.66
CA LEU A 23 7.12 0.57 -3.45
C LEU A 23 6.64 -0.83 -3.03
N ARG A 24 5.33 -0.98 -2.89
CA ARG A 24 4.66 -2.25 -2.61
C ARG A 24 3.68 -2.56 -3.73
N LEU A 25 3.76 -3.77 -4.26
CA LEU A 25 2.84 -4.26 -5.30
C LEU A 25 1.79 -5.25 -4.75
N ASP A 26 1.68 -5.35 -3.43
CA ASP A 26 0.68 -6.15 -2.71
C ASP A 26 -0.46 -5.33 -2.09
N ILE A 27 -0.63 -4.06 -2.49
CA ILE A 27 -1.71 -3.15 -2.09
C ILE A 27 -2.56 -2.77 -3.31
N VAL A 28 -3.87 -2.63 -3.10
CA VAL A 28 -4.89 -2.70 -4.16
C VAL A 28 -4.61 -1.86 -5.40
N VAL A 29 -4.37 -0.55 -5.29
CA VAL A 29 -4.16 0.32 -6.47
C VAL A 29 -2.88 -0.07 -7.20
N ASN A 30 -1.76 -0.15 -6.47
CA ASN A 30 -0.45 -0.52 -7.04
C ASN A 30 -0.48 -1.92 -7.67
N ASN A 31 -1.18 -2.88 -7.02
CA ASN A 31 -1.32 -4.24 -7.50
C ASN A 31 -2.10 -4.33 -8.81
N LEU A 32 -3.31 -3.77 -8.84
CA LEU A 32 -4.15 -3.81 -10.03
C LEU A 32 -3.49 -3.10 -11.22
N THR A 33 -2.82 -1.96 -10.96
CA THR A 33 -2.09 -1.22 -12.00
C THR A 33 -0.88 -2.02 -12.51
N ALA A 34 -0.09 -2.65 -11.62
CA ALA A 34 1.03 -3.49 -12.01
C ALA A 34 0.58 -4.73 -12.80
N ALA A 35 -0.50 -5.39 -12.37
CA ALA A 35 -1.07 -6.53 -13.07
C ALA A 35 -1.54 -6.13 -14.48
N ALA A 36 -2.26 -5.00 -14.61
CA ALA A 36 -2.71 -4.51 -15.91
C ALA A 36 -1.53 -4.22 -16.86
N VAL A 37 -0.50 -3.52 -16.38
CA VAL A 37 0.67 -3.15 -17.19
C VAL A 37 1.48 -4.39 -17.60
N THR A 38 1.66 -5.37 -16.71
CA THR A 38 2.54 -6.51 -16.96
C THR A 38 1.85 -7.71 -17.63
N THR A 39 0.51 -7.83 -17.49
CA THR A 39 -0.24 -9.01 -17.99
C THR A 39 -1.42 -8.67 -18.89
N GLY A 40 -1.81 -7.39 -18.99
CA GLY A 40 -3.04 -6.97 -19.64
C GLY A 40 -4.31 -7.38 -18.88
N GLN A 41 -4.20 -7.76 -17.61
CA GLN A 41 -5.34 -8.20 -16.81
C GLN A 41 -5.47 -7.40 -15.52
N VAL A 42 -6.67 -6.93 -15.23
CA VAL A 42 -7.07 -6.35 -13.95
C VAL A 42 -7.83 -7.43 -13.19
N ARG A 43 -7.10 -8.25 -12.41
CA ARG A 43 -7.66 -9.42 -11.73
C ARG A 43 -8.14 -9.04 -10.33
N LEU A 44 -9.41 -9.28 -10.06
CA LEU A 44 -10.04 -9.11 -8.76
C LEU A 44 -10.09 -10.45 -8.02
N GLU A 45 -9.62 -10.45 -6.76
CA GLU A 45 -9.69 -11.61 -5.86
C GLU A 45 -11.02 -11.71 -5.11
N SER A 46 -11.89 -10.68 -5.20
CA SER A 46 -13.23 -10.62 -4.65
C SER A 46 -14.22 -10.15 -5.72
N ASP A 47 -15.51 -10.08 -5.37
CA ASP A 47 -16.56 -9.54 -6.26
C ASP A 47 -16.43 -8.03 -6.56
N GLY A 48 -15.46 -7.36 -5.98
CA GLY A 48 -15.21 -5.92 -6.15
C GLY A 48 -16.09 -5.00 -5.29
N SER A 49 -17.08 -5.53 -4.58
CA SER A 49 -18.00 -4.74 -3.75
C SER A 49 -17.40 -4.04 -2.53
N PRO A 50 -16.29 -4.55 -1.92
CA PRO A 50 -15.76 -3.96 -0.69
C PRO A 50 -15.26 -2.53 -0.86
N TRP A 51 -15.56 -1.69 0.13
CA TRP A 51 -15.05 -0.34 0.24
C TRP A 51 -13.63 -0.31 0.81
N ARG A 52 -12.80 0.56 0.24
CA ARG A 52 -11.44 0.82 0.72
C ARG A 52 -11.19 2.33 0.78
N PRO A 53 -10.81 2.85 1.95
CA PRO A 53 -10.26 4.19 2.06
C PRO A 53 -8.81 4.18 1.56
N LEU A 54 -8.47 5.14 0.70
CA LEU A 54 -7.16 5.24 0.05
C LEU A 54 -6.54 6.62 0.28
N VAL A 55 -5.21 6.66 0.33
CA VAL A 55 -4.44 7.91 0.42
C VAL A 55 -3.14 7.76 -0.37
N HIS A 56 -2.82 8.75 -1.19
CA HIS A 56 -1.56 8.79 -1.90
C HIS A 56 -0.39 9.05 -0.94
N VAL A 57 0.76 8.41 -1.18
CA VAL A 57 1.92 8.53 -0.29
C VAL A 57 2.40 9.98 -0.14
N GLU A 58 2.33 10.78 -1.20
CA GLU A 58 2.68 12.20 -1.13
C GLU A 58 1.73 13.00 -0.24
N ASP A 59 0.42 12.68 -0.27
CA ASP A 59 -0.55 13.30 0.63
C ASP A 59 -0.31 12.91 2.11
N ILE A 60 0.17 11.69 2.36
CA ILE A 60 0.65 11.30 3.69
C ILE A 60 1.81 12.21 4.11
N CYS A 61 2.81 12.40 3.23
CA CYS A 61 3.94 13.28 3.52
C CYS A 61 3.49 14.74 3.78
N ARG A 62 2.52 15.25 3.00
CA ARG A 62 1.93 16.57 3.22
C ARG A 62 1.25 16.68 4.59
N ALA A 63 0.51 15.64 4.98
CA ALA A 63 -0.11 15.61 6.29
C ALA A 63 0.93 15.63 7.42
N PHE A 64 2.01 14.84 7.30
CA PHE A 64 3.10 14.86 8.27
C PHE A 64 3.73 16.26 8.39
N LEU A 65 4.11 16.86 7.27
CA LEU A 65 4.73 18.19 7.25
C LEU A 65 3.80 19.24 7.85
N GLY A 66 2.53 19.28 7.42
CA GLY A 66 1.57 20.24 7.94
C GLY A 66 1.33 20.12 9.45
N LEU A 67 1.30 18.89 9.98
CA LEU A 67 1.12 18.70 11.43
C LEU A 67 2.38 19.03 12.23
N LEU A 68 3.59 18.85 11.66
CA LEU A 68 4.84 19.25 12.32
C LEU A 68 4.98 20.77 12.46
N GLU A 69 4.39 21.54 11.55
CA GLU A 69 4.39 23.01 11.57
C GLU A 69 3.21 23.60 12.37
N THR A 70 2.32 22.74 12.88
CA THR A 70 1.11 23.17 13.60
C THR A 70 1.41 23.45 15.06
N PRO A 71 0.77 24.49 15.67
CA PRO A 71 0.84 24.73 17.11
C PRO A 71 0.49 23.51 17.93
N ARG A 72 1.28 23.25 18.97
CA ARG A 72 1.17 22.06 19.83
C ARG A 72 -0.25 21.83 20.35
N GLU A 73 -0.94 22.89 20.71
CA GLU A 73 -2.27 22.87 21.32
C GLU A 73 -3.32 22.19 20.43
N LEU A 74 -3.14 22.24 19.11
CA LEU A 74 -4.06 21.64 18.14
C LEU A 74 -3.78 20.16 17.89
N VAL A 75 -2.56 19.70 18.16
CA VAL A 75 -2.11 18.35 17.80
C VAL A 75 -1.71 17.47 18.98
N HIS A 76 -1.53 18.07 20.18
CA HIS A 76 -1.12 17.34 21.37
C HIS A 76 -2.12 16.24 21.74
N ASP A 77 -1.66 15.00 21.79
CA ASP A 77 -2.47 13.81 22.09
C ASP A 77 -3.70 13.63 21.19
N GLN A 78 -3.62 14.13 19.94
CA GLN A 78 -4.70 14.03 18.99
C GLN A 78 -4.46 12.93 17.96
N ALA A 79 -5.57 12.30 17.53
CA ALA A 79 -5.55 11.33 16.42
C ALA A 79 -6.33 11.89 15.23
N PHE A 80 -5.72 11.80 14.03
CA PHE A 80 -6.32 12.24 12.78
C PHE A 80 -6.31 11.09 11.76
N ASN A 81 -7.45 10.84 11.15
CA ASN A 81 -7.52 9.97 9.98
C ASN A 81 -7.03 10.75 8.76
N VAL A 82 -6.05 10.20 8.03
CA VAL A 82 -5.46 10.85 6.87
C VAL A 82 -5.96 10.21 5.58
N GLY A 83 -6.62 11.00 4.76
CA GLY A 83 -7.19 10.63 3.48
C GLY A 83 -8.21 11.67 3.02
N ARG A 84 -8.83 11.41 1.85
CA ARG A 84 -9.86 12.27 1.26
C ARG A 84 -11.19 11.53 1.25
N PRO A 85 -12.33 12.19 1.55
CA PRO A 85 -13.65 11.57 1.48
C PRO A 85 -13.93 10.90 0.12
N GLN A 86 -13.47 11.53 -0.98
CA GLN A 86 -13.63 11.04 -2.35
C GLN A 86 -12.83 9.76 -2.64
N ASN A 87 -11.81 9.47 -1.84
CA ASN A 87 -10.98 8.27 -1.97
C ASN A 87 -11.48 7.11 -1.09
N ASN A 88 -12.70 7.21 -0.53
CA ASN A 88 -13.46 6.03 -0.09
C ASN A 88 -14.16 5.45 -1.31
N VAL A 89 -13.64 4.38 -1.89
CA VAL A 89 -14.12 3.80 -3.16
C VAL A 89 -14.28 2.29 -3.04
N ARG A 90 -15.02 1.69 -3.95
CA ARG A 90 -15.09 0.22 -4.07
C ARG A 90 -13.88 -0.30 -4.82
N VAL A 91 -13.53 -1.54 -4.58
CA VAL A 91 -12.45 -2.22 -5.32
C VAL A 91 -12.78 -2.32 -6.81
N SER A 92 -14.08 -2.52 -7.16
CA SER A 92 -14.56 -2.45 -8.54
C SER A 92 -14.27 -1.11 -9.22
N ASP A 93 -14.51 0.00 -8.53
CA ASP A 93 -14.29 1.35 -9.08
C ASP A 93 -12.80 1.57 -9.40
N ILE A 94 -11.90 1.06 -8.53
CA ILE A 94 -10.45 1.10 -8.77
C ILE A 94 -10.10 0.25 -10.00
N ALA A 95 -10.67 -0.95 -10.10
CA ALA A 95 -10.40 -1.85 -11.22
C ALA A 95 -10.86 -1.26 -12.56
N GLU A 96 -12.00 -0.59 -12.60
CA GLU A 96 -12.51 0.12 -13.77
C GLU A 96 -11.56 1.26 -14.15
N LEU A 97 -11.15 2.11 -13.21
CA LEU A 97 -10.18 3.18 -13.46
C LEU A 97 -8.86 2.65 -14.05
N VAL A 98 -8.35 1.54 -13.50
CA VAL A 98 -7.11 0.93 -14.00
C VAL A 98 -7.31 0.34 -15.40
N ARG A 99 -8.42 -0.37 -15.65
CA ARG A 99 -8.75 -0.92 -16.98
C ARG A 99 -8.80 0.18 -18.02
N ASP A 100 -9.46 1.29 -17.72
CA ASP A 100 -9.66 2.39 -18.65
C ASP A 100 -8.33 3.17 -18.90
N ALA A 101 -7.43 3.19 -17.91
CA ALA A 101 -6.12 3.84 -18.01
C ALA A 101 -5.07 3.00 -18.74
N VAL A 102 -5.21 1.66 -18.81
CA VAL A 102 -4.26 0.76 -19.47
C VAL A 102 -4.89 0.16 -20.73
N PRO A 103 -4.57 0.68 -21.92
CA PRO A 103 -5.18 0.24 -23.18
C PRO A 103 -5.03 -1.27 -23.41
N GLY A 104 -6.12 -1.93 -23.79
CA GLY A 104 -6.14 -3.37 -24.07
C GLY A 104 -6.23 -4.28 -22.84
N SER A 105 -6.22 -3.72 -21.64
CA SER A 105 -6.41 -4.50 -20.42
C SER A 105 -7.87 -4.95 -20.26
N ARG A 106 -8.07 -6.06 -19.52
CA ARG A 106 -9.39 -6.67 -19.28
C ARG A 106 -9.59 -6.96 -17.80
N MET A 107 -10.79 -6.70 -17.31
CA MET A 107 -11.18 -7.13 -15.96
C MET A 107 -11.41 -8.65 -15.94
N THR A 108 -10.86 -9.31 -14.92
CA THR A 108 -11.07 -10.73 -14.64
C THR A 108 -11.31 -10.93 -13.15
N PHE A 109 -11.96 -12.02 -12.80
CA PHE A 109 -12.21 -12.40 -11.41
C PHE A 109 -11.54 -13.72 -11.10
N ALA A 110 -11.07 -13.89 -9.86
CA ALA A 110 -10.57 -15.16 -9.39
C ALA A 110 -11.70 -16.19 -9.30
N ASP A 111 -11.37 -17.48 -9.45
CA ASP A 111 -12.33 -18.55 -9.27
C ASP A 111 -12.88 -18.52 -7.84
N GLY A 112 -14.22 -18.51 -7.70
CA GLY A 112 -14.88 -18.39 -6.41
C GLY A 112 -14.80 -17.00 -5.76
N ALA A 113 -14.47 -15.94 -6.53
CA ALA A 113 -14.47 -14.56 -6.05
C ALA A 113 -15.82 -14.21 -5.42
N GLY A 114 -15.85 -14.01 -4.10
CA GLY A 114 -17.00 -13.62 -3.32
C GLY A 114 -16.76 -12.31 -2.56
N PRO A 115 -17.73 -11.88 -1.72
CA PRO A 115 -17.58 -10.65 -0.95
C PRO A 115 -16.45 -10.78 0.07
N ASP A 116 -15.53 -9.79 0.09
CA ASP A 116 -14.53 -9.66 1.15
C ASP A 116 -15.16 -8.97 2.36
N LEU A 117 -15.18 -9.64 3.52
CA LEU A 117 -15.76 -9.13 4.76
C LEU A 117 -15.06 -7.86 5.29
N ARG A 118 -13.85 -7.56 4.83
CA ARG A 118 -13.11 -6.34 5.17
C ARG A 118 -13.60 -5.17 4.32
N SER A 119 -14.80 -4.66 4.58
CA SER A 119 -15.39 -3.52 3.89
C SER A 119 -15.64 -2.40 4.89
N TYR A 120 -15.02 -1.24 4.67
CA TYR A 120 -15.18 -0.08 5.57
C TYR A 120 -14.89 1.24 4.85
N ARG A 121 -15.50 2.30 5.38
CA ARG A 121 -15.24 3.69 4.99
C ARG A 121 -14.68 4.43 6.20
N VAL A 122 -13.89 5.46 5.94
CA VAL A 122 -13.26 6.28 6.99
C VAL A 122 -13.76 7.72 6.88
N ASP A 123 -14.09 8.30 8.01
CA ASP A 123 -14.38 9.72 8.11
C ASP A 123 -13.07 10.50 8.29
N PHE A 124 -12.84 11.46 7.41
CA PHE A 124 -11.67 12.34 7.38
C PHE A 124 -12.01 13.78 7.79
N SER A 125 -13.23 14.07 8.23
CA SER A 125 -13.72 15.42 8.55
C SER A 125 -12.83 16.11 9.57
N LYS A 126 -12.46 15.43 10.67
CA LYS A 126 -11.64 16.01 11.73
C LYS A 126 -10.34 16.62 11.20
N LEU A 127 -9.63 15.95 10.27
CA LEU A 127 -8.40 16.51 9.69
C LEU A 127 -8.70 17.77 8.89
N ASN A 128 -9.72 17.72 8.02
CA ASN A 128 -10.09 18.83 7.14
C ASN A 128 -10.63 20.04 7.93
N ASP A 129 -11.42 19.79 8.97
CA ASP A 129 -12.03 20.84 9.79
C ASP A 129 -10.99 21.52 10.69
N THR A 130 -10.04 20.74 11.22
CA THR A 130 -8.96 21.27 12.06
C THR A 130 -7.92 22.03 11.24
N PHE A 131 -7.64 21.57 10.00
CA PHE A 131 -6.60 22.12 9.13
C PHE A 131 -7.14 22.43 7.73
N PRO A 132 -7.99 23.45 7.58
CA PRO A 132 -8.65 23.77 6.30
C PRO A 132 -7.67 24.14 5.17
N ASP A 133 -6.46 24.60 5.53
CA ASP A 133 -5.40 24.94 4.58
C ASP A 133 -4.53 23.74 4.15
N LEU A 134 -4.60 22.63 4.89
CA LEU A 134 -3.91 21.40 4.53
C LEU A 134 -4.63 20.73 3.35
N LYS A 135 -4.12 20.94 2.14
CA LYS A 135 -4.74 20.41 0.92
C LYS A 135 -4.10 19.08 0.54
N LEU A 136 -4.82 17.97 0.79
CA LEU A 136 -4.53 16.69 0.16
C LEU A 136 -5.02 16.75 -1.30
N ARG A 137 -4.17 16.37 -2.27
CA ARG A 137 -4.37 16.72 -3.68
C ARG A 137 -4.66 15.52 -4.57
N TRP A 138 -4.13 14.35 -4.22
CA TRP A 138 -4.14 13.19 -5.12
C TRP A 138 -5.50 12.50 -5.21
N GLY A 139 -6.04 12.42 -6.42
CA GLY A 139 -7.10 11.52 -6.78
C GLY A 139 -6.55 10.12 -7.12
N ILE A 140 -7.40 9.11 -7.12
CA ILE A 140 -6.98 7.75 -7.46
C ILE A 140 -6.56 7.67 -8.93
N GLN A 141 -7.29 8.36 -9.82
CA GLN A 141 -6.97 8.42 -11.24
C GLN A 141 -5.58 9.01 -11.50
N ASP A 142 -5.23 10.10 -10.79
CA ASP A 142 -3.91 10.74 -10.91
C ASP A 142 -2.79 9.78 -10.48
N GLY A 143 -2.99 9.08 -9.35
CA GLY A 143 -2.03 8.11 -8.87
C GLY A 143 -1.92 6.84 -9.73
N VAL A 144 -3.00 6.39 -10.38
CA VAL A 144 -2.94 5.33 -11.40
C VAL A 144 -2.09 5.79 -12.59
N GLY A 145 -2.27 7.03 -13.05
CA GLY A 145 -1.45 7.62 -14.11
C GLY A 145 0.04 7.70 -13.73
N GLU A 146 0.34 8.15 -12.51
CA GLU A 146 1.70 8.18 -11.96
C GLU A 146 2.33 6.79 -11.96
N LEU A 147 1.61 5.78 -11.46
CA LEU A 147 2.09 4.39 -11.40
C LEU A 147 2.38 3.82 -12.79
N ILE A 148 1.48 4.03 -13.77
CA ILE A 148 1.69 3.59 -15.15
C ILE A 148 2.96 4.21 -15.72
N GLY A 149 3.14 5.52 -15.56
CA GLY A 149 4.34 6.23 -16.02
C GLY A 149 5.61 5.67 -15.40
N ALA A 150 5.62 5.48 -14.07
CA ALA A 150 6.77 4.93 -13.36
C ALA A 150 7.07 3.48 -13.76
N TYR A 151 6.04 2.64 -13.91
CA TYR A 151 6.25 1.24 -14.32
C TYR A 151 6.81 1.14 -15.74
N ALA A 152 6.41 2.03 -16.63
CA ALA A 152 6.97 2.11 -17.98
C ALA A 152 8.43 2.61 -17.96
N GLU A 153 8.70 3.68 -17.21
CA GLU A 153 10.04 4.30 -17.10
C GLU A 153 11.08 3.31 -16.54
N TYR A 154 10.70 2.57 -15.49
CA TYR A 154 11.61 1.62 -14.84
C TYR A 154 11.52 0.20 -15.41
N GLY A 155 10.72 -0.02 -16.43
CA GLY A 155 10.61 -1.30 -17.13
C GLY A 155 10.10 -2.44 -16.25
N LEU A 156 9.03 -2.21 -15.46
CA LEU A 156 8.45 -3.21 -14.57
C LEU A 156 8.04 -4.46 -15.36
N THR A 157 8.63 -5.61 -15.03
CA THR A 157 8.30 -6.90 -15.61
C THR A 157 7.31 -7.69 -14.75
N TYR A 158 6.69 -8.74 -15.32
CA TYR A 158 5.87 -9.67 -14.54
C TYR A 158 6.69 -10.40 -13.46
N GLU A 159 7.93 -10.73 -13.73
CA GLU A 159 8.85 -11.34 -12.76
C GLU A 159 9.09 -10.39 -11.57
N ASP A 160 9.37 -9.12 -11.83
CA ASP A 160 9.50 -8.10 -10.78
C ASP A 160 8.21 -7.98 -9.96
N PHE A 161 7.05 -7.86 -10.62
CA PHE A 161 5.74 -7.73 -9.98
C PHE A 161 5.46 -8.86 -9.01
N THR A 162 5.85 -10.08 -9.37
CA THR A 162 5.62 -11.27 -8.55
C THR A 162 6.78 -11.59 -7.60
N SER A 163 7.87 -10.84 -7.62
CA SER A 163 9.07 -11.10 -6.81
C SER A 163 8.91 -10.74 -5.31
N SER A 164 9.84 -11.24 -4.50
CA SER A 164 9.97 -10.85 -3.09
C SER A 164 10.39 -9.39 -2.91
N ARG A 165 10.88 -8.73 -3.95
CA ARG A 165 11.31 -7.33 -3.92
C ARG A 165 10.16 -6.38 -3.58
N TYR A 166 8.97 -6.63 -4.15
CA TYR A 166 7.82 -5.74 -4.03
C TYR A 166 6.67 -6.34 -3.20
N VAL A 167 6.71 -7.64 -2.89
CA VAL A 167 5.69 -8.33 -2.10
C VAL A 167 6.23 -8.66 -0.71
N ARG A 168 5.81 -7.89 0.30
CA ARG A 168 6.37 -7.96 1.65
C ARG A 168 6.32 -9.37 2.26
N LEU A 169 5.20 -10.08 2.13
CA LEU A 169 5.04 -11.41 2.69
C LEU A 169 5.99 -12.44 2.04
N ARG A 170 6.20 -12.33 0.73
CA ARG A 170 7.20 -13.16 0.02
C ARG A 170 8.61 -12.89 0.55
N ARG A 171 8.94 -11.61 0.77
CA ARG A 171 10.27 -11.25 1.33
C ARG A 171 10.48 -11.81 2.73
N ILE A 172 9.48 -11.77 3.58
CA ILE A 172 9.56 -12.34 4.93
C ILE A 172 9.78 -13.86 4.85
N ARG A 173 9.01 -14.56 4.03
CA ARG A 173 9.18 -16.01 3.82
C ARG A 173 10.56 -16.37 3.29
N GLU A 174 11.06 -15.61 2.34
CA GLU A 174 12.41 -15.75 1.82
C GLU A 174 13.47 -15.55 2.91
N LEU A 175 13.36 -14.51 3.73
CA LEU A 175 14.29 -14.26 4.83
C LEU A 175 14.27 -15.39 5.87
N LEU A 176 13.08 -15.93 6.18
CA LEU A 176 12.92 -17.09 7.07
C LEU A 176 13.57 -18.34 6.46
N SER A 177 13.30 -18.64 5.20
CA SER A 177 13.85 -19.81 4.50
C SER A 177 15.38 -19.76 4.36
N LEU A 178 15.94 -18.55 4.21
CA LEU A 178 17.38 -18.32 4.18
C LEU A 178 18.03 -18.32 5.57
N GLY A 179 17.22 -18.43 6.63
CA GLY A 179 17.73 -18.37 8.00
C GLY A 179 18.31 -17.02 8.40
N LEU A 180 17.99 -15.93 7.67
CA LEU A 180 18.47 -14.57 7.94
C LEU A 180 17.70 -13.89 9.07
N VAL A 181 16.51 -14.38 9.39
CA VAL A 181 15.72 -14.01 10.55
C VAL A 181 15.23 -15.27 11.27
N ASP A 182 14.90 -15.15 12.55
CA ASP A 182 14.23 -16.19 13.34
C ASP A 182 12.71 -16.14 13.18
N GLU A 183 11.96 -17.04 13.83
CA GLU A 183 10.49 -17.09 13.80
C GLU A 183 9.84 -15.83 14.38
N MET A 184 10.55 -15.11 15.24
CA MET A 184 10.13 -13.81 15.79
C MET A 184 10.52 -12.63 14.88
N LEU A 185 11.07 -12.91 13.69
CA LEU A 185 11.57 -11.96 12.70
C LEU A 185 12.75 -11.09 13.19
N HIS A 186 13.47 -11.55 14.19
CA HIS A 186 14.71 -10.91 14.60
C HIS A 186 15.85 -11.30 13.64
N ARG A 187 16.68 -10.35 13.26
CA ARG A 187 17.88 -10.62 12.48
C ARG A 187 18.84 -11.52 13.25
N LYS A 188 19.30 -12.59 12.62
CA LYS A 188 20.40 -13.38 13.16
C LYS A 188 21.73 -12.65 13.00
N GLY A 189 22.59 -12.69 14.01
CA GLY A 189 23.95 -12.16 13.93
C GLY A 189 24.78 -12.87 12.86
N ALA A 190 25.89 -12.28 12.40
CA ALA A 190 26.76 -12.87 11.38
C ALA A 190 27.25 -14.28 11.74
N GLU A 191 27.42 -14.57 13.03
CA GLU A 191 27.82 -15.90 13.56
C GLU A 191 26.71 -16.97 13.48
N GLN A 192 25.45 -16.56 13.25
CA GLN A 192 24.27 -17.44 13.18
C GLN A 192 23.76 -17.63 11.74
N LEU A 193 24.43 -17.03 10.76
CA LEU A 193 24.06 -17.15 9.36
C LEU A 193 24.56 -18.49 8.80
N PRO A 194 23.75 -19.18 7.94
CA PRO A 194 24.22 -20.38 7.28
C PRO A 194 25.43 -20.08 6.39
N ALA A 195 26.36 -21.00 6.30
CA ALA A 195 27.55 -20.84 5.46
C ALA A 195 27.15 -20.56 3.99
N PRO A 196 27.89 -19.71 3.25
CA PRO A 196 27.64 -19.47 1.84
C PRO A 196 27.69 -20.82 1.05
N GLY A 197 26.59 -21.19 0.39
CA GLY A 197 26.51 -22.42 -0.39
C GLY A 197 25.71 -23.57 0.23
N ALA A 198 25.08 -23.41 1.40
CA ALA A 198 24.14 -24.39 1.93
C ALA A 198 22.90 -24.47 1.01
N GLN A 199 22.71 -25.63 0.36
CA GLN A 199 21.53 -25.90 -0.46
C GLN A 199 20.28 -25.92 0.41
N ILE A 200 19.31 -25.06 0.08
CA ILE A 200 18.00 -25.04 0.71
C ILE A 200 17.21 -26.22 0.15
N SER A 201 16.89 -27.19 0.99
CA SER A 201 15.97 -28.29 0.64
C SER A 201 14.60 -27.68 0.35
N GLN A 202 14.14 -27.74 -0.91
CA GLN A 202 12.79 -27.41 -1.26
C GLN A 202 11.88 -28.53 -0.74
N GLU A 203 11.13 -28.28 0.32
CA GLU A 203 10.01 -29.13 0.66
C GLU A 203 8.89 -28.95 -0.37
N PRO A 204 8.28 -30.03 -0.87
CA PRO A 204 7.19 -29.93 -1.82
C PRO A 204 5.95 -29.30 -1.15
N GLN A 205 5.43 -28.28 -1.78
CA GLN A 205 4.15 -27.67 -1.40
C GLN A 205 3.02 -28.70 -1.49
N LYS A 206 2.35 -28.94 -0.35
CA LYS A 206 1.06 -29.61 -0.29
C LYS A 206 -0.06 -28.59 -0.36
#